data_4c5154e8833cd01289436be71422b9e5
#
_entry.id   4c5154e8833cd01289436be71422b9e5
#
_cell.length_a   1.000
_cell.length_b   1.000
_cell.length_c   1.000
_cell.angle_alpha   90.00
_cell.angle_beta   90.00
_cell.angle_gamma   90.00
#
_symmetry.space_group_name_H-M   'P 1'
#
loop_
_entity.id
_entity.type
_entity.pdbx_description
1 polymer ?
#
loop_
_entity_poly.entity_id
_entity_poly.type
_entity_poly.pdbx_seq_one_letter_code
_entity_poly.pdbx_strand_id
1 'polypeptide(L)'
;MTRMLAILALAALAVGCGTSPRAVERKGRIISLTDSILTTGGTDTVRFGRLGSGEIAVLRLWLANDASRPMAVASYRRSCGCTTLEFDAQPIAPGDARQVTLTFDSRGERGWQLKALGITLAGGQRPLRLFVEADIK
;
A
#
# COMPACT_ATOMS: atom_id res chain seq x y z
N MET A 1 57.05 12.45 51.55
CA MET A 1 56.02 11.40 51.51
C MET A 1 54.81 11.97 50.80
N THR A 2 54.78 11.78 49.55
CA THR A 2 53.71 12.37 48.71
C THR A 2 52.91 11.25 48.08
N ARG A 3 51.69 11.04 48.56
CA ARG A 3 50.77 10.06 48.00
C ARG A 3 50.01 10.70 46.80
N MET A 4 50.35 10.32 45.58
CA MET A 4 49.62 10.63 44.39
C MET A 4 48.37 9.75 44.34
N LEU A 5 47.20 10.37 44.44
CA LEU A 5 45.92 9.75 44.14
C LEU A 5 45.67 9.87 42.61
N ALA A 6 45.74 8.75 41.92
CA ALA A 6 45.35 8.66 40.55
C ALA A 6 43.80 8.54 40.48
N ILE A 7 43.14 9.55 39.95
CA ILE A 7 41.71 9.53 39.66
C ILE A 7 41.52 8.87 38.29
N LEU A 8 41.02 7.65 38.28
CA LEU A 8 40.61 6.95 37.07
C LEU A 8 39.24 7.54 36.63
N ALA A 9 39.25 8.34 35.59
CA ALA A 9 38.02 8.79 34.94
C ALA A 9 37.50 7.64 34.04
N LEU A 10 36.42 7.00 34.49
CA LEU A 10 35.72 5.98 33.72
C LEU A 10 34.79 6.69 32.69
N ALA A 11 35.25 6.78 31.46
CA ALA A 11 34.42 7.28 30.36
C ALA A 11 33.39 6.22 29.97
N ALA A 12 32.16 6.41 30.39
CA ALA A 12 31.03 5.59 29.95
C ALA A 12 30.71 5.95 28.48
N LEU A 13 31.11 5.10 27.55
CA LEU A 13 30.68 5.13 26.16
C LEU A 13 29.21 4.67 26.13
N ALA A 14 28.28 5.62 26.05
CA ALA A 14 26.92 5.36 25.73
C ALA A 14 26.84 4.98 24.25
N VAL A 15 26.80 3.68 23.95
CA VAL A 15 26.46 3.17 22.64
C VAL A 15 24.98 3.40 22.47
N GLY A 16 24.62 4.51 21.82
CA GLY A 16 23.27 4.77 21.36
C GLY A 16 22.91 3.74 20.29
N CYS A 17 22.13 2.73 20.64
CA CYS A 17 21.44 1.91 19.65
C CYS A 17 20.44 2.80 18.92
N GLY A 18 20.89 3.46 17.86
CA GLY A 18 20.00 4.04 16.86
C GLY A 18 19.31 2.89 16.13
N THR A 19 18.09 2.56 16.55
CA THR A 19 17.21 1.71 15.77
C THR A 19 16.85 2.48 14.49
N SER A 20 17.61 2.26 13.43
CA SER A 20 17.20 2.68 12.09
C SER A 20 15.81 2.09 11.82
N PRO A 21 14.82 2.89 11.37
CA PRO A 21 13.53 2.34 11.02
C PRO A 21 13.74 1.24 9.98
N ARG A 22 13.34 0.02 10.34
CA ARG A 22 13.48 -1.14 9.48
C ARG A 22 12.61 -0.89 8.27
N ALA A 23 13.21 -0.75 7.09
CA ALA A 23 12.46 -0.63 5.85
C ALA A 23 11.54 -1.86 5.72
N VAL A 24 10.24 -1.63 5.63
CA VAL A 24 9.26 -2.69 5.42
C VAL A 24 9.48 -3.24 4.01
N GLU A 25 9.85 -4.51 3.91
CA GLU A 25 10.01 -5.16 2.61
C GLU A 25 8.63 -5.24 1.93
N ARG A 26 8.47 -4.48 0.86
CA ARG A 26 7.24 -4.43 0.07
C ARG A 26 7.32 -5.48 -1.03
N LYS A 27 6.60 -6.60 -0.88
CA LYS A 27 6.48 -7.64 -1.91
C LYS A 27 5.17 -7.45 -2.67
N GLY A 28 5.22 -7.69 -3.97
CA GLY A 28 4.06 -7.57 -4.86
C GLY A 28 3.97 -6.20 -5.53
N ARG A 29 2.81 -5.93 -6.14
CA ARG A 29 2.58 -4.67 -6.85
C ARG A 29 2.42 -3.52 -5.87
N ILE A 30 3.16 -2.45 -6.13
CA ILE A 30 3.13 -1.21 -5.35
C ILE A 30 2.44 -0.14 -6.19
N ILE A 31 1.47 0.53 -5.60
CA ILE A 31 0.82 1.73 -6.16
C ILE A 31 1.31 2.92 -5.34
N SER A 32 2.08 3.79 -5.98
CA SER A 32 2.58 5.02 -5.37
C SER A 32 1.50 6.10 -5.36
N LEU A 33 1.19 6.64 -4.20
CA LEU A 33 0.21 7.69 -4.00
C LEU A 33 0.93 8.99 -3.64
N THR A 34 1.05 9.87 -4.64
CA THR A 34 1.76 11.16 -4.55
C THR A 34 0.81 12.30 -4.22
N ASP A 35 1.35 13.47 -3.87
CA ASP A 35 0.56 14.71 -3.69
C ASP A 35 -0.27 15.04 -4.92
N SER A 36 0.24 14.80 -6.12
CA SER A 36 -0.49 14.99 -7.37
C SER A 36 -1.73 14.08 -7.44
N ILE A 37 -1.57 12.79 -7.13
CA ILE A 37 -2.67 11.83 -7.11
C ILE A 37 -3.73 12.21 -6.08
N LEU A 38 -3.33 12.68 -4.90
CA LEU A 38 -4.26 13.14 -3.87
C LEU A 38 -5.06 14.37 -4.31
N THR A 39 -4.48 15.22 -5.14
CA THR A 39 -5.11 16.48 -5.59
C THR A 39 -5.95 16.28 -6.85
N THR A 40 -5.40 15.64 -7.87
CA THR A 40 -6.01 15.56 -9.20
C THR A 40 -6.65 14.22 -9.50
N GLY A 41 -6.46 13.23 -8.61
CA GLY A 41 -6.77 11.84 -8.87
C GLY A 41 -5.67 11.16 -9.66
N GLY A 42 -5.80 9.86 -9.80
CA GLY A 42 -4.86 9.05 -10.56
C GLY A 42 -5.54 7.83 -11.14
N THR A 43 -4.84 7.17 -12.04
CA THR A 43 -5.30 5.94 -12.67
C THR A 43 -4.17 4.93 -12.65
N ASP A 44 -4.48 3.70 -12.27
CA ASP A 44 -3.56 2.57 -12.38
C ASP A 44 -4.30 1.34 -12.90
N THR A 45 -3.59 0.35 -13.42
CA THR A 45 -4.16 -0.88 -13.94
C THR A 45 -3.51 -2.08 -13.28
N VAL A 46 -4.34 -2.95 -12.76
CA VAL A 46 -3.95 -4.22 -12.14
C VAL A 46 -4.37 -5.37 -13.05
N ARG A 47 -3.43 -6.24 -13.36
CA ARG A 47 -3.67 -7.38 -14.25
C ARG A 47 -3.61 -8.68 -13.47
N PHE A 48 -4.71 -9.42 -13.50
CA PHE A 48 -4.75 -10.80 -12.98
C PHE A 48 -4.20 -11.81 -13.98
N GLY A 49 -4.10 -11.43 -15.26
CA GLY A 49 -3.69 -12.34 -16.31
C GLY A 49 -4.80 -13.31 -16.70
N ARG A 50 -4.42 -14.53 -17.03
CA ARG A 50 -5.35 -15.61 -17.40
C ARG A 50 -5.94 -16.28 -16.18
N LEU A 51 -7.26 -16.39 -16.15
CA LEU A 51 -8.02 -17.08 -15.11
C LEU A 51 -8.82 -18.23 -15.71
N GLY A 52 -8.97 -19.31 -14.96
CA GLY A 52 -9.90 -20.38 -15.29
C GLY A 52 -11.34 -19.91 -15.07
N SER A 53 -12.28 -20.49 -15.82
CA SER A 53 -13.70 -20.23 -15.61
C SER A 53 -14.11 -20.64 -14.18
N GLY A 54 -14.73 -19.71 -13.44
CA GLY A 54 -15.14 -19.91 -12.06
C GLY A 54 -14.02 -19.75 -11.03
N GLU A 55 -12.80 -19.42 -11.44
CA GLU A 55 -11.69 -19.14 -10.53
C GLU A 55 -11.94 -17.85 -9.74
N ILE A 56 -11.61 -17.88 -8.46
CA ILE A 56 -11.56 -16.68 -7.61
C ILE A 56 -10.09 -16.35 -7.39
N ALA A 57 -9.64 -15.28 -8.01
CA ALA A 57 -8.26 -14.86 -7.96
C ALA A 57 -8.06 -13.73 -6.92
N VAL A 58 -6.96 -13.79 -6.18
CA VAL A 58 -6.60 -12.85 -5.12
C VAL A 58 -5.24 -12.23 -5.43
N LEU A 59 -5.17 -10.92 -5.35
CA LEU A 59 -3.93 -10.17 -5.54
C LEU A 59 -3.70 -9.22 -4.37
N ARG A 60 -2.52 -9.28 -3.79
CA ARG A 60 -2.10 -8.36 -2.74
C ARG A 60 -1.38 -7.16 -3.36
N LEU A 61 -1.85 -5.97 -3.03
CA LEU A 61 -1.30 -4.70 -3.48
C LEU A 61 -0.76 -3.93 -2.29
N TRP A 62 0.23 -3.10 -2.52
CA TRP A 62 0.71 -2.14 -1.54
C TRP A 62 0.36 -0.72 -1.99
N LEU A 63 -0.34 0.00 -1.14
CA LEU A 63 -0.54 1.43 -1.30
C LEU A 63 0.58 2.14 -0.55
N ALA A 64 1.50 2.76 -1.28
CA ALA A 64 2.61 3.50 -0.72
C ALA A 64 2.27 4.98 -0.64
N ASN A 65 2.32 5.56 0.55
CA ASN A 65 2.13 7.00 0.72
C ASN A 65 3.43 7.73 0.41
N ASP A 66 3.58 8.16 -0.82
CA ASP A 66 4.68 8.99 -1.31
C ASP A 66 4.28 10.48 -1.36
N ALA A 67 3.21 10.85 -0.68
CA ALA A 67 2.75 12.21 -0.50
C ALA A 67 3.35 12.85 0.76
N SER A 68 3.16 14.15 0.90
CA SER A 68 3.69 14.93 2.03
C SER A 68 2.81 14.91 3.29
N ARG A 69 1.63 14.29 3.21
CA ARG A 69 0.63 14.27 4.29
C ARG A 69 0.07 12.86 4.51
N PRO A 70 -0.46 12.56 5.71
CA PRO A 70 -1.15 11.30 5.95
C PRO A 70 -2.36 11.13 5.04
N MET A 71 -2.66 9.90 4.67
CA MET A 71 -3.86 9.53 3.93
C MET A 71 -4.40 8.20 4.41
N ALA A 72 -5.64 7.89 4.08
CA ALA A 72 -6.26 6.60 4.37
C ALA A 72 -7.21 6.19 3.24
N VAL A 73 -7.44 4.90 3.08
CA VAL A 73 -8.55 4.42 2.25
C VAL A 73 -9.84 4.61 3.05
N ALA A 74 -10.74 5.45 2.56
CA ALA A 74 -12.01 5.72 3.22
C ALA A 74 -13.13 4.78 2.73
N SER A 75 -13.20 4.56 1.42
CA SER A 75 -14.21 3.73 0.77
C SER A 75 -13.80 3.41 -0.66
N TYR A 76 -14.57 2.55 -1.31
CA TYR A 76 -14.43 2.33 -2.74
C TYR A 76 -15.78 2.09 -3.41
N ARG A 77 -15.84 2.38 -4.71
CA ARG A 77 -16.95 2.01 -5.60
C ARG A 77 -16.43 1.05 -6.64
N ARG A 78 -17.26 0.14 -7.09
CA ARG A 78 -16.92 -0.86 -8.10
C ARG A 78 -17.93 -0.88 -9.24
N SER A 79 -17.46 -1.10 -10.45
CA SER A 79 -18.31 -1.25 -11.64
C SER A 79 -18.98 -2.63 -11.74
N CYS A 80 -18.46 -3.61 -10.99
CA CYS A 80 -18.93 -5.00 -11.02
C CYS A 80 -18.88 -5.60 -9.61
N GLY A 81 -19.90 -6.37 -9.25
CA GLY A 81 -19.87 -7.19 -8.03
C GLY A 81 -18.81 -8.29 -8.02
N CYS A 82 -18.17 -8.54 -9.18
CA CYS A 82 -17.09 -9.51 -9.35
C CYS A 82 -15.74 -9.06 -8.76
N THR A 83 -15.58 -7.79 -8.39
CA THR A 83 -14.37 -7.28 -7.75
C THR A 83 -14.64 -6.86 -6.31
N THR A 84 -13.72 -7.18 -5.41
CA THR A 84 -13.79 -6.80 -3.99
C THR A 84 -12.43 -6.29 -3.53
N LEU A 85 -12.43 -5.18 -2.80
CA LEU A 85 -11.23 -4.62 -2.18
C LEU A 85 -11.36 -4.71 -0.67
N GLU A 86 -10.44 -5.44 -0.03
CA GLU A 86 -10.29 -5.47 1.42
C GLU A 86 -9.18 -4.52 1.83
N PHE A 87 -9.46 -3.64 2.77
CA PHE A 87 -8.54 -2.62 3.21
C PHE A 87 -8.72 -2.30 4.69
N ASP A 88 -7.66 -1.75 5.29
CA ASP A 88 -7.67 -1.14 6.60
C ASP A 88 -7.82 0.38 6.42
N ALA A 89 -8.80 0.97 7.08
CA ALA A 89 -9.08 2.41 7.01
C ALA A 89 -8.15 3.28 7.88
N GLN A 90 -7.15 2.69 8.51
CA GLN A 90 -6.20 3.44 9.35
C GLN A 90 -5.31 4.35 8.49
N PRO A 91 -4.94 5.54 9.00
CA PRO A 91 -4.03 6.44 8.30
C PRO A 91 -2.69 5.78 7.96
N ILE A 92 -2.19 6.11 6.77
CA ILE A 92 -0.86 5.74 6.29
C ILE A 92 -0.01 7.00 6.34
N ALA A 93 1.02 7.00 7.18
CA ALA A 93 1.94 8.13 7.29
C ALA A 93 2.78 8.30 6.02
N PRO A 94 3.27 9.53 5.71
CA PRO A 94 4.22 9.73 4.63
C PRO A 94 5.42 8.78 4.74
N GLY A 95 5.77 8.13 3.63
CA GLY A 95 6.85 7.13 3.57
C GLY A 95 6.44 5.70 3.95
N ASP A 96 5.27 5.50 4.54
CA ASP A 96 4.73 4.19 4.86
C ASP A 96 3.91 3.60 3.71
N ALA A 97 3.58 2.31 3.84
CA ALA A 97 2.70 1.61 2.93
C ALA A 97 1.73 0.70 3.68
N ARG A 98 0.58 0.46 3.06
CA ARG A 98 -0.43 -0.45 3.57
C ARG A 98 -0.79 -1.48 2.51
N GLN A 99 -0.90 -2.73 2.93
CA GLN A 99 -1.38 -3.79 2.05
C GLN A 99 -2.90 -3.74 1.94
N VAL A 100 -3.39 -3.91 0.73
CA VAL A 100 -4.80 -4.15 0.41
C VAL A 100 -4.93 -5.42 -0.41
N THR A 101 -6.06 -6.08 -0.31
CA THR A 101 -6.33 -7.33 -1.03
C THR A 101 -7.43 -7.10 -2.04
N LEU A 102 -7.11 -7.34 -3.31
CA LEU A 102 -8.05 -7.26 -4.42
C LEU A 102 -8.43 -8.68 -4.85
N THR A 103 -9.73 -8.96 -4.86
CA THR A 103 -10.28 -10.25 -5.31
C THR A 103 -11.07 -10.05 -6.61
N PHE A 104 -10.86 -10.94 -7.56
CA PHE A 104 -11.65 -11.04 -8.78
C PHE A 104 -12.35 -12.40 -8.81
N ASP A 105 -13.66 -12.37 -8.82
CA ASP A 105 -14.50 -13.57 -8.94
C ASP A 105 -14.90 -13.76 -10.40
N SER A 106 -14.33 -14.75 -11.07
CA SER A 106 -14.56 -14.99 -12.49
C SER A 106 -15.85 -15.75 -12.80
N ARG A 107 -16.63 -16.14 -11.79
CA ARG A 107 -17.89 -16.86 -12.01
C ARG A 107 -18.88 -16.01 -12.82
N GLY A 108 -19.36 -16.56 -13.93
CA GLY A 108 -20.25 -15.87 -14.84
C GLY A 108 -19.56 -14.92 -15.81
N GLU A 109 -18.26 -14.72 -15.72
CA GLU A 109 -17.46 -13.90 -16.63
C GLU A 109 -16.79 -14.77 -17.70
N ARG A 110 -16.56 -14.19 -18.89
CA ARG A 110 -15.92 -14.89 -20.03
C ARG A 110 -15.08 -13.92 -20.85
N GLY A 111 -13.97 -14.43 -21.38
CA GLY A 111 -13.08 -13.66 -22.24
C GLY A 111 -12.38 -12.53 -21.52
N TRP A 112 -11.93 -11.56 -22.27
CA TRP A 112 -11.23 -10.40 -21.71
C TRP A 112 -12.19 -9.48 -20.94
N GLN A 113 -11.81 -9.14 -19.74
CA GLN A 113 -12.57 -8.33 -18.80
C GLN A 113 -11.78 -7.10 -18.38
N LEU A 114 -12.45 -5.96 -18.35
CA LEU A 114 -11.96 -4.73 -17.75
C LEU A 114 -13.01 -4.18 -16.78
N LYS A 115 -12.65 -4.14 -15.50
CA LYS A 115 -13.52 -3.59 -14.45
C LYS A 115 -12.86 -2.35 -13.85
N ALA A 116 -13.63 -1.49 -13.22
CA ALA A 116 -13.12 -0.29 -12.58
C ALA A 116 -13.51 -0.23 -11.11
N LEU A 117 -12.55 0.19 -10.28
CA LEU A 117 -12.78 0.61 -8.90
C LEU A 117 -12.39 2.09 -8.76
N GLY A 118 -13.23 2.85 -8.06
CA GLY A 118 -12.90 4.20 -7.62
C GLY A 118 -12.61 4.17 -6.13
N ILE A 119 -11.36 4.35 -5.75
CA ILE A 119 -10.92 4.32 -4.34
C ILE A 119 -10.91 5.75 -3.81
N THR A 120 -11.74 6.02 -2.81
CA THR A 120 -11.77 7.32 -2.12
C THR A 120 -10.71 7.33 -1.04
N LEU A 121 -9.79 8.28 -1.15
CA LEU A 121 -8.71 8.49 -0.19
C LEU A 121 -9.07 9.66 0.74
N ALA A 122 -9.09 9.40 2.05
CA ALA A 122 -9.15 10.46 3.03
C ALA A 122 -7.84 11.27 2.95
N GLY A 123 -7.97 12.59 2.86
CA GLY A 123 -6.85 13.49 2.55
C GLY A 123 -6.69 13.76 1.05
N GLY A 124 -7.40 13.05 0.18
CA GLY A 124 -7.46 13.30 -1.26
C GLY A 124 -8.69 14.12 -1.67
N GLN A 125 -8.57 14.83 -2.80
CA GLN A 125 -9.67 15.62 -3.38
C GLN A 125 -10.43 14.82 -4.44
N ARG A 126 -9.77 13.87 -5.08
CA ARG A 126 -10.34 13.02 -6.13
C ARG A 126 -9.99 11.55 -5.89
N PRO A 127 -10.86 10.63 -6.33
CA PRO A 127 -10.58 9.21 -6.17
C PRO A 127 -9.41 8.74 -7.04
N LEU A 128 -8.71 7.71 -6.54
CA LEU A 128 -7.83 6.90 -7.36
C LEU A 128 -8.70 5.92 -8.15
N ARG A 129 -8.57 5.92 -9.48
CA ARG A 129 -9.24 4.96 -10.36
C ARG A 129 -8.33 3.78 -10.62
N LEU A 130 -8.77 2.61 -10.20
CA LEU A 130 -8.06 1.36 -10.43
C LEU A 130 -8.80 0.52 -11.46
N PHE A 131 -8.16 0.26 -12.59
CA PHE A 131 -8.66 -0.70 -13.57
C PHE A 131 -8.16 -2.10 -13.25
N VAL A 132 -9.05 -3.06 -13.39
CA VAL A 132 -8.79 -4.48 -13.15
C VAL A 132 -9.01 -5.24 -14.43
N GLU A 133 -7.96 -5.87 -14.92
CA GLU A 133 -7.94 -6.61 -16.18
C GLU A 133 -7.74 -8.11 -15.92
N ALA A 134 -8.53 -8.93 -16.58
CA ALA A 134 -8.40 -10.38 -16.55
C ALA A 134 -8.87 -10.98 -17.89
N ASP A 135 -8.30 -12.13 -18.28
CA ASP A 135 -8.70 -12.92 -19.44
C ASP A 135 -9.20 -14.29 -18.97
N ILE A 136 -10.50 -14.54 -19.12
CA ILE A 136 -11.18 -15.73 -18.58
C ILE A 136 -11.41 -16.73 -19.69
N LYS A 137 -10.89 -17.93 -19.47
CA LYS A 137 -11.02 -19.07 -20.40
C LYS A 137 -12.38 -19.74 -20.35
#